data_3ad7ba6e377bd979afd55e2109d6505d
#
_entry.id   3ad7ba6e377bd979afd55e2109d6505d
#
_cell.length_a   1.000
_cell.length_b   1.000
_cell.length_c   1.000
_cell.angle_alpha   90.00
_cell.angle_beta   90.00
_cell.angle_gamma   90.00
#
_symmetry.space_group_name_H-M   'P 1'
#
loop_
_entity.id
_entity.type
_entity.pdbx_description
1 polymer ?
#
loop_
_entity_poly.entity_id
_entity_poly.type
_entity_poly.pdbx_seq_one_letter_code
_entity_poly.pdbx_strand_id
1 'polypeptide(L)'
;QRGYVTPQEFNLFANQAQMDLFEQYFYDINQFGRMHGNDTEFSDMLNILNEKINIFEVTAPMTYAVNYWSTPANLYRVGTLIYNNIEVERINQNEFLYINRSPLTKPTDTRPIFVSSAAGYKIYGSLILRTSTAKLNGAITASNTIVIASANSSIAVGDKVTGVGISGVIVVTGINADGITITISSPQTLTNGTVLTFTTPSPTQLIRSGVTCNYIKRPAQAVWGYTTVSGAALYNSSTSTDFELHDSEETELVIKILEFASLSIKDLSLYQIGNQMEGQNTQQEKS
;
A
#
# COMPACT_ATOMS: atom_id res chain seq x y z
N GLN A 1 -38.56 21.77 -6.78
CA GLN A 1 -37.41 21.35 -7.61
C GLN A 1 -36.26 22.31 -7.34
N ARG A 2 -35.07 21.77 -6.95
CA ARG A 2 -33.86 22.55 -6.88
C ARG A 2 -33.28 22.61 -8.29
N GLY A 3 -33.21 23.78 -8.89
CA GLY A 3 -32.59 23.99 -10.21
C GLY A 3 -31.08 24.16 -10.18
N TYR A 4 -30.41 23.74 -9.11
CA TYR A 4 -28.95 23.87 -8.95
C TYR A 4 -28.38 22.74 -8.10
N VAL A 5 -27.09 22.43 -8.31
CA VAL A 5 -26.28 21.48 -7.53
C VAL A 5 -25.45 22.26 -6.52
N THR A 6 -25.42 21.80 -5.28
CA THR A 6 -24.55 22.38 -4.26
C THR A 6 -23.10 21.95 -4.48
N PRO A 7 -22.09 22.71 -3.99
CA PRO A 7 -20.69 22.30 -4.10
C PRO A 7 -20.39 20.93 -3.49
N GLN A 8 -21.09 20.57 -2.42
CA GLN A 8 -20.93 19.26 -1.77
C GLN A 8 -21.51 18.14 -2.64
N GLU A 9 -22.69 18.34 -3.23
CA GLU A 9 -23.28 17.39 -4.19
C GLU A 9 -22.40 17.25 -5.44
N PHE A 10 -21.85 18.37 -5.94
CA PHE A 10 -20.90 18.34 -7.05
C PHE A 10 -19.67 17.49 -6.72
N ASN A 11 -19.03 17.71 -5.57
CA ASN A 11 -17.88 16.93 -5.15
C ASN A 11 -18.20 15.43 -5.02
N LEU A 12 -19.41 15.07 -4.59
CA LEU A 12 -19.85 13.68 -4.54
C LEU A 12 -19.94 13.07 -5.94
N PHE A 13 -20.62 13.76 -6.88
CA PHE A 13 -20.78 13.29 -8.26
C PHE A 13 -19.44 13.23 -8.99
N ALA A 14 -18.60 14.25 -8.81
CA ALA A 14 -17.27 14.31 -9.37
C ALA A 14 -16.40 13.12 -8.95
N ASN A 15 -16.38 12.79 -7.66
CA ASN A 15 -15.63 11.64 -7.16
C ASN A 15 -16.21 10.29 -7.62
N GLN A 16 -17.54 10.19 -7.71
CA GLN A 16 -18.17 8.98 -8.23
C GLN A 16 -17.83 8.79 -9.72
N ALA A 17 -17.94 9.84 -10.53
CA ALA A 17 -17.59 9.80 -11.95
C ALA A 17 -16.10 9.43 -12.17
N GLN A 18 -15.21 10.02 -11.38
CA GLN A 18 -13.78 9.69 -11.43
C GLN A 18 -13.53 8.22 -11.10
N MET A 19 -14.18 7.68 -10.08
CA MET A 19 -14.03 6.27 -9.72
C MET A 19 -14.60 5.33 -10.77
N ASP A 20 -15.73 5.66 -11.38
CA ASP A 20 -16.35 4.85 -12.43
C ASP A 20 -15.43 4.76 -13.66
N LEU A 21 -14.86 5.89 -14.11
CA LEU A 21 -13.88 5.90 -15.21
C LEU A 21 -12.61 5.13 -14.86
N PHE A 22 -12.11 5.31 -13.63
CA PHE A 22 -10.94 4.56 -13.16
C PHE A 22 -11.18 3.05 -13.16
N GLU A 23 -12.34 2.58 -12.71
CA GLU A 23 -12.68 1.16 -12.70
C GLU A 23 -12.92 0.62 -14.11
N GLN A 24 -13.41 1.45 -15.02
CA GLN A 24 -13.61 1.10 -16.42
C GLN A 24 -12.31 0.69 -17.12
N TYR A 25 -11.18 1.36 -16.84
CA TYR A 25 -9.86 0.97 -17.41
C TYR A 25 -9.51 -0.50 -17.16
N PHE A 26 -9.80 -1.01 -15.95
CA PHE A 26 -9.51 -2.41 -15.63
C PHE A 26 -10.47 -3.38 -16.29
N TYR A 27 -11.72 -2.95 -16.48
CA TYR A 27 -12.70 -3.73 -17.20
C TYR A 27 -12.30 -3.85 -18.69
N ASP A 28 -11.92 -2.74 -19.29
CA ASP A 28 -11.53 -2.68 -20.70
C ASP A 28 -10.24 -3.48 -20.96
N ILE A 29 -9.20 -3.35 -20.14
CA ILE A 29 -8.00 -4.20 -20.25
C ILE A 29 -8.36 -5.69 -20.18
N ASN A 30 -9.25 -6.07 -19.27
CA ASN A 30 -9.66 -7.46 -19.13
C ASN A 30 -10.49 -7.94 -20.34
N GLN A 31 -11.34 -7.08 -20.90
CA GLN A 31 -12.13 -7.37 -22.08
C GLN A 31 -11.24 -7.50 -23.31
N PHE A 32 -10.37 -6.51 -23.56
CA PHE A 32 -9.43 -6.53 -24.68
C PHE A 32 -8.42 -7.68 -24.55
N GLY A 33 -7.90 -7.98 -23.36
CA GLY A 33 -6.98 -9.09 -23.15
C GLY A 33 -7.57 -10.49 -23.41
N ARG A 34 -8.89 -10.60 -23.52
CA ARG A 34 -9.61 -11.84 -23.89
C ARG A 34 -9.96 -11.93 -25.38
N MET A 35 -9.88 -10.85 -26.10
CA MET A 35 -10.14 -10.85 -27.55
C MET A 35 -8.94 -11.48 -28.25
N HIS A 36 -9.20 -12.43 -29.15
CA HIS A 36 -8.17 -13.05 -29.97
C HIS A 36 -7.88 -12.13 -31.18
N GLY A 37 -7.01 -11.17 -30.97
CA GLY A 37 -6.56 -10.27 -32.04
C GLY A 37 -5.06 -10.40 -32.23
N ASN A 38 -4.64 -10.62 -33.46
CA ASN A 38 -3.23 -10.58 -33.88
C ASN A 38 -2.98 -9.33 -34.73
N ASP A 39 -3.74 -8.26 -34.48
CA ASP A 39 -3.72 -7.03 -35.24
C ASP A 39 -2.94 -5.92 -34.51
N THR A 40 -2.28 -5.03 -35.25
CA THR A 40 -1.55 -3.88 -34.73
C THR A 40 -2.45 -2.91 -33.95
N GLU A 41 -3.70 -2.74 -34.38
CA GLU A 41 -4.70 -1.90 -33.71
C GLU A 41 -5.01 -2.39 -32.29
N PHE A 42 -5.05 -3.71 -32.07
CA PHE A 42 -5.25 -4.31 -30.76
C PHE A 42 -4.08 -4.00 -29.80
N SER A 43 -2.85 -4.03 -30.31
CA SER A 43 -1.65 -3.69 -29.53
C SER A 43 -1.64 -2.22 -29.12
N ASP A 44 -2.11 -1.33 -29.98
CA ASP A 44 -2.17 0.11 -29.71
C ASP A 44 -3.22 0.43 -28.64
N MET A 45 -4.38 -0.19 -28.68
CA MET A 45 -5.41 -0.03 -27.65
C MET A 45 -4.94 -0.47 -26.28
N LEU A 46 -4.24 -1.61 -26.18
CA LEU A 46 -3.65 -2.06 -24.91
C LEU A 46 -2.58 -1.09 -24.40
N ASN A 47 -1.78 -0.53 -25.30
CA ASN A 47 -0.75 0.44 -24.91
C ASN A 47 -1.38 1.73 -24.37
N ILE A 48 -2.43 2.24 -24.99
CA ILE A 48 -3.19 3.42 -24.55
C ILE A 48 -3.81 3.17 -23.17
N LEU A 49 -4.45 2.01 -22.96
CA LEU A 49 -5.03 1.65 -21.67
C LEU A 49 -3.97 1.51 -20.58
N ASN A 50 -2.83 0.92 -20.90
CA ASN A 50 -1.70 0.85 -19.97
C ASN A 50 -1.15 2.25 -19.63
N GLU A 51 -1.06 3.16 -20.59
CA GLU A 51 -0.65 4.55 -20.36
C GLU A 51 -1.60 5.27 -19.38
N LYS A 52 -2.91 5.10 -19.55
CA LYS A 52 -3.93 5.62 -18.65
C LYS A 52 -3.78 5.07 -17.23
N ILE A 53 -3.42 3.79 -17.07
CA ILE A 53 -3.23 3.16 -15.75
C ILE A 53 -1.90 3.53 -15.12
N ASN A 54 -0.84 3.73 -15.91
CA ASN A 54 0.49 4.05 -15.41
C ASN A 54 0.53 5.33 -14.55
N ILE A 55 -0.41 6.26 -14.74
CA ILE A 55 -0.58 7.46 -13.90
C ILE A 55 -0.82 7.08 -12.43
N PHE A 56 -1.46 5.94 -12.20
CA PHE A 56 -1.80 5.44 -10.85
C PHE A 56 -0.78 4.45 -10.31
N GLU A 57 0.22 4.09 -11.09
CA GLU A 57 1.25 3.15 -10.67
C GLU A 57 2.29 3.84 -9.80
N VAL A 58 2.46 3.33 -8.59
CA VAL A 58 3.37 3.89 -7.59
C VAL A 58 4.20 2.79 -6.97
N THR A 59 5.49 3.06 -6.80
CA THR A 59 6.39 2.21 -6.02
C THR A 59 6.74 2.91 -4.71
N ALA A 60 6.38 2.30 -3.59
CA ALA A 60 6.62 2.87 -2.27
C ALA A 60 7.18 1.84 -1.29
N PRO A 61 8.00 2.27 -0.31
CA PRO A 61 8.44 1.40 0.76
C PRO A 61 7.26 1.00 1.64
N MET A 62 7.25 -0.25 2.08
CA MET A 62 6.25 -0.76 3.00
C MET A 62 6.70 -0.63 4.46
N THR A 63 5.73 -0.55 5.36
CA THR A 63 5.98 -0.51 6.81
C THR A 63 5.76 -1.89 7.42
N TYR A 64 6.75 -2.39 8.17
CA TYR A 64 6.63 -3.63 8.92
C TYR A 64 6.06 -3.36 10.31
N ALA A 65 5.01 -4.05 10.68
CA ALA A 65 4.39 -3.95 12.00
C ALA A 65 3.90 -5.34 12.46
N VAL A 66 4.26 -5.71 13.68
CA VAL A 66 3.74 -6.90 14.39
C VAL A 66 3.62 -8.16 13.50
N ASN A 67 4.72 -8.57 12.87
CA ASN A 67 4.85 -9.79 12.04
C ASN A 67 4.17 -9.75 10.66
N TYR A 68 3.80 -8.60 10.15
CA TYR A 68 3.31 -8.42 8.79
C TYR A 68 3.68 -7.05 8.22
N TRP A 69 3.61 -6.94 6.91
CA TRP A 69 3.79 -5.71 6.16
C TRP A 69 2.44 -5.08 5.93
N SER A 70 2.28 -3.81 6.34
CA SER A 70 1.04 -3.08 6.14
C SER A 70 0.89 -2.66 4.68
N THR A 71 -0.35 -2.71 4.19
CA THR A 71 -0.68 -2.18 2.87
C THR A 71 -0.66 -0.65 2.88
N PRO A 72 -0.23 0.03 1.80
CA PRO A 72 -0.42 1.47 1.66
C PRO A 72 -1.89 1.86 1.79
N ALA A 73 -2.16 3.02 2.43
CA ALA A 73 -3.53 3.46 2.71
C ALA A 73 -4.36 3.73 1.44
N ASN A 74 -3.70 4.17 0.37
CA ASN A 74 -4.32 4.46 -0.93
C ASN A 74 -4.25 3.29 -1.91
N LEU A 75 -3.95 2.08 -1.44
CA LEU A 75 -3.87 0.89 -2.27
C LEU A 75 -5.23 0.57 -2.91
N TYR A 76 -5.26 0.45 -4.22
CA TYR A 76 -6.36 -0.15 -4.98
C TYR A 76 -6.03 -1.60 -5.35
N ARG A 77 -4.93 -1.83 -6.02
CA ARG A 77 -4.48 -3.16 -6.47
C ARG A 77 -2.99 -3.33 -6.26
N VAL A 78 -2.60 -4.43 -5.66
CA VAL A 78 -1.20 -4.82 -5.53
C VAL A 78 -0.68 -5.25 -6.90
N GLY A 79 0.43 -4.69 -7.29
CA GLY A 79 1.25 -5.16 -8.39
C GLY A 79 2.31 -6.15 -7.88
N THR A 80 3.54 -5.70 -7.80
CA THR A 80 4.69 -6.54 -7.43
C THR A 80 5.26 -6.10 -6.09
N LEU A 81 5.52 -7.07 -5.21
CA LEU A 81 6.33 -6.85 -4.02
C LEU A 81 7.80 -7.11 -4.38
N ILE A 82 8.68 -6.21 -3.95
CA ILE A 82 10.09 -6.24 -4.29
C ILE A 82 10.92 -6.28 -3.01
N TYR A 83 11.84 -7.22 -2.94
CA TYR A 83 12.85 -7.34 -1.88
C TYR A 83 14.23 -7.50 -2.50
N ASN A 84 15.19 -6.63 -2.15
CA ASN A 84 16.55 -6.64 -2.71
C ASN A 84 16.59 -6.71 -4.25
N ASN A 85 15.72 -5.96 -4.93
CA ASN A 85 15.55 -5.96 -6.40
C ASN A 85 15.08 -7.31 -6.99
N ILE A 86 14.50 -8.16 -6.15
CA ILE A 86 13.92 -9.45 -6.56
C ILE A 86 12.42 -9.41 -6.31
N GLU A 87 11.66 -9.92 -7.27
CA GLU A 87 10.22 -10.11 -7.10
C GLU A 87 9.93 -11.11 -6.00
N VAL A 88 8.97 -10.77 -5.14
CA VAL A 88 8.47 -11.66 -4.10
C VAL A 88 7.28 -12.44 -4.65
N GLU A 89 7.41 -13.74 -4.81
CA GLU A 89 6.39 -14.62 -5.38
C GLU A 89 5.17 -14.75 -4.48
N ARG A 90 3.97 -14.60 -5.05
CA ARG A 90 2.72 -14.78 -4.31
C ARG A 90 2.37 -16.25 -4.22
N ILE A 91 2.11 -16.73 -3.00
CA ILE A 91 1.63 -18.08 -2.77
C ILE A 91 0.42 -18.10 -1.83
N ASN A 92 -0.35 -19.19 -1.86
CA ASN A 92 -1.44 -19.42 -0.94
C ASN A 92 -0.93 -20.01 0.40
N GLN A 93 -1.70 -19.81 1.48
CA GLN A 93 -1.34 -20.33 2.80
C GLN A 93 -1.14 -21.85 2.83
N ASN A 94 -1.93 -22.61 2.07
CA ASN A 94 -1.79 -24.07 2.00
C ASN A 94 -0.48 -24.46 1.31
N GLU A 95 -0.16 -23.80 0.22
CA GLU A 95 1.06 -24.03 -0.55
C GLU A 95 2.31 -23.71 0.28
N PHE A 96 2.27 -22.63 1.07
CA PHE A 96 3.32 -22.29 2.02
C PHE A 96 3.67 -23.45 2.97
N LEU A 97 2.66 -24.15 3.49
CA LEU A 97 2.88 -25.27 4.41
C LEU A 97 3.63 -26.44 3.74
N TYR A 98 3.42 -26.66 2.45
CA TYR A 98 4.13 -27.70 1.69
C TYR A 98 5.53 -27.27 1.31
N ILE A 99 5.66 -26.07 0.76
CA ILE A 99 6.96 -25.48 0.35
C ILE A 99 7.94 -25.42 1.53
N ASN A 100 7.46 -25.04 2.70
CA ASN A 100 8.29 -24.88 3.88
C ASN A 100 8.83 -26.21 4.47
N ARG A 101 8.24 -27.34 4.10
CA ARG A 101 8.69 -28.67 4.54
C ARG A 101 9.89 -29.21 3.76
N SER A 102 10.06 -28.76 2.52
CA SER A 102 11.10 -29.27 1.64
C SER A 102 12.35 -28.37 1.71
N PRO A 103 13.53 -28.95 1.96
CA PRO A 103 14.78 -28.17 1.94
C PRO A 103 15.09 -27.48 0.61
N LEU A 104 14.62 -28.06 -0.51
CA LEU A 104 14.85 -27.55 -1.87
C LEU A 104 13.91 -26.41 -2.26
N THR A 105 12.69 -26.40 -1.70
CA THR A 105 11.65 -25.44 -2.07
C THR A 105 11.45 -24.31 -1.04
N LYS A 106 12.11 -24.40 0.13
CA LYS A 106 12.04 -23.37 1.15
C LYS A 106 12.34 -21.98 0.57
N PRO A 107 11.64 -20.94 1.04
CA PRO A 107 11.96 -19.57 0.68
C PRO A 107 13.41 -19.22 1.01
N THR A 108 14.02 -18.45 0.13
CA THR A 108 15.38 -17.91 0.30
C THR A 108 15.35 -16.42 0.00
N ASP A 109 16.43 -15.69 0.36
CA ASP A 109 16.54 -14.27 0.05
C ASP A 109 16.65 -14.01 -1.47
N THR A 110 17.03 -15.04 -2.24
CA THR A 110 17.01 -15.01 -3.72
C THR A 110 15.70 -15.46 -4.33
N ARG A 111 14.83 -16.09 -3.56
CA ARG A 111 13.49 -16.50 -3.95
C ARG A 111 12.52 -16.28 -2.78
N PRO A 112 12.27 -15.00 -2.45
CA PRO A 112 11.32 -14.66 -1.41
C PRO A 112 9.89 -14.93 -1.87
N ILE A 113 9.04 -15.27 -0.93
CA ILE A 113 7.62 -15.52 -1.16
C ILE A 113 6.77 -14.72 -0.19
N PHE A 114 5.53 -14.43 -0.58
CA PHE A 114 4.60 -13.81 0.35
C PHE A 114 3.24 -14.50 0.40
N VAL A 115 2.63 -14.39 1.56
CA VAL A 115 1.25 -14.83 1.82
C VAL A 115 0.43 -13.61 2.22
N SER A 116 -0.71 -13.44 1.57
CA SER A 116 -1.66 -12.37 1.85
C SER A 116 -2.60 -12.76 3.00
N SER A 117 -2.88 -11.79 3.89
CA SER A 117 -3.87 -11.90 4.96
C SER A 117 -4.65 -10.58 5.10
N ALA A 118 -5.74 -10.58 5.87
CA ALA A 118 -6.49 -9.36 6.15
C ALA A 118 -5.66 -8.27 6.87
N ALA A 119 -4.65 -8.68 7.65
CA ALA A 119 -3.76 -7.77 8.36
C ALA A 119 -2.63 -7.19 7.49
N GLY A 120 -2.42 -7.74 6.27
CA GLY A 120 -1.34 -7.36 5.38
C GLY A 120 -0.59 -8.58 4.82
N TYR A 121 0.67 -8.40 4.46
CA TYR A 121 1.50 -9.43 3.83
C TYR A 121 2.54 -9.98 4.79
N LYS A 122 2.68 -11.30 4.80
CA LYS A 122 3.81 -12.00 5.43
C LYS A 122 4.79 -12.40 4.36
N ILE A 123 5.99 -11.86 4.42
CA ILE A 123 7.04 -12.12 3.43
C ILE A 123 8.11 -13.00 4.08
N TYR A 124 8.42 -14.08 3.38
CA TYR A 124 9.35 -15.11 3.86
C TYR A 124 10.58 -15.17 2.94
N GLY A 125 11.74 -15.23 3.56
CA GLY A 125 13.04 -15.41 2.90
C GLY A 125 13.85 -16.52 3.54
N SER A 126 15.17 -16.41 3.50
CA SER A 126 16.06 -17.35 4.13
C SER A 126 15.85 -17.44 5.64
N LEU A 127 16.09 -18.62 6.19
CA LEU A 127 16.23 -18.84 7.63
C LEU A 127 17.51 -18.14 8.09
N ILE A 128 17.47 -16.84 8.31
CA ILE A 128 18.61 -16.13 8.87
C ILE A 128 18.39 -16.02 10.38
N LEU A 129 19.26 -16.64 11.15
CA LEU A 129 19.55 -16.24 12.52
C LEU A 129 20.17 -14.83 12.44
N ARG A 130 19.33 -13.81 12.50
CA ARG A 130 19.85 -12.43 12.59
C ARG A 130 20.49 -12.28 13.95
N THR A 131 21.78 -12.03 13.92
CA THR A 131 22.58 -11.72 15.10
C THR A 131 23.04 -10.28 14.97
N SER A 132 22.69 -9.44 15.91
CA SER A 132 23.21 -8.09 16.01
C SER A 132 23.83 -7.86 17.39
N THR A 133 24.78 -6.95 17.47
CA THR A 133 25.45 -6.61 18.73
C THR A 133 25.24 -5.12 19.02
N ALA A 134 25.09 -4.82 20.31
CA ALA A 134 25.07 -3.43 20.78
C ALA A 134 25.79 -3.34 22.14
N LYS A 135 26.41 -2.19 22.38
CA LYS A 135 27.04 -1.90 23.69
C LYS A 135 26.00 -1.22 24.58
N LEU A 136 26.01 -1.62 25.85
CA LEU A 136 25.22 -0.99 26.88
C LEU A 136 25.77 0.42 27.18
N ASN A 137 24.89 1.42 27.24
CA ASN A 137 25.19 2.77 27.64
C ASN A 137 24.65 3.03 29.06
N GLY A 138 25.53 3.01 30.03
CA GLY A 138 25.21 3.07 31.45
C GLY A 138 25.08 1.69 32.10
N ALA A 139 25.46 1.58 33.39
CA ALA A 139 25.23 0.36 34.16
C ALA A 139 23.77 0.26 34.58
N ILE A 140 23.23 -0.96 34.66
CA ILE A 140 21.89 -1.24 35.16
C ILE A 140 21.95 -2.18 36.34
N THR A 141 21.03 -1.97 37.32
CA THR A 141 20.89 -2.82 38.51
C THR A 141 19.44 -3.26 38.62
N ALA A 142 19.19 -4.56 38.55
CA ALA A 142 17.86 -5.17 38.63
C ALA A 142 16.82 -4.44 37.75
N SER A 143 17.19 -4.09 36.53
CA SER A 143 16.34 -3.31 35.61
C SER A 143 15.92 -4.13 34.39
N ASN A 144 14.66 -3.96 33.97
CA ASN A 144 14.13 -4.48 32.70
C ASN A 144 14.41 -3.56 31.51
N THR A 145 14.92 -2.35 31.77
CA THR A 145 15.20 -1.38 30.73
C THR A 145 16.70 -1.28 30.54
N ILE A 146 17.16 -1.47 29.31
CA ILE A 146 18.54 -1.30 28.88
C ILE A 146 18.61 -0.15 27.87
N VAL A 147 19.67 0.64 27.95
CA VAL A 147 19.96 1.69 26.97
C VAL A 147 21.22 1.29 26.21
N ILE A 148 21.16 1.25 24.89
CA ILE A 148 22.30 0.95 24.01
C ILE A 148 22.97 2.24 23.53
N ALA A 149 24.25 2.16 23.19
CA ALA A 149 25.08 3.33 22.85
C ALA A 149 24.62 4.04 21.54
N SER A 150 24.00 3.32 20.63
CA SER A 150 23.49 3.86 19.38
C SER A 150 22.27 3.06 18.92
N ALA A 151 21.35 3.72 18.22
CA ALA A 151 20.19 3.05 17.66
C ALA A 151 20.61 1.92 16.69
N ASN A 152 19.93 0.77 16.82
CA ASN A 152 20.22 -0.41 16.02
C ASN A 152 18.92 -1.00 15.48
N SER A 153 18.60 -0.68 14.23
CA SER A 153 17.39 -1.12 13.54
C SER A 153 17.33 -2.64 13.28
N SER A 154 18.45 -3.35 13.49
CA SER A 154 18.50 -4.81 13.37
C SER A 154 17.97 -5.54 14.60
N ILE A 155 17.79 -4.84 15.74
CA ILE A 155 17.18 -5.41 16.93
C ILE A 155 15.66 -5.36 16.82
N ALA A 156 14.99 -6.45 17.16
CA ALA A 156 13.54 -6.54 17.08
C ALA A 156 12.94 -7.11 18.38
N VAL A 157 11.67 -6.78 18.62
CA VAL A 157 10.89 -7.40 19.70
C VAL A 157 10.83 -8.91 19.46
N GLY A 158 11.10 -9.69 20.51
CA GLY A 158 11.21 -11.14 20.47
C GLY A 158 12.65 -11.66 20.30
N ASP A 159 13.64 -10.83 20.03
CA ASP A 159 15.04 -11.26 19.95
C ASP A 159 15.52 -11.75 21.31
N LYS A 160 16.28 -12.87 21.31
CA LYS A 160 16.96 -13.39 22.48
C LYS A 160 18.20 -12.54 22.77
N VAL A 161 18.33 -12.11 24.01
CA VAL A 161 19.48 -11.32 24.45
C VAL A 161 20.47 -12.23 25.18
N THR A 162 21.73 -12.16 24.76
CA THR A 162 22.84 -12.87 25.39
C THR A 162 24.01 -11.92 25.57
N GLY A 163 24.84 -12.19 26.55
CA GLY A 163 26.04 -11.37 26.87
C GLY A 163 26.58 -11.69 28.23
N VAL A 164 27.74 -11.10 28.56
CA VAL A 164 28.34 -11.25 29.89
C VAL A 164 27.41 -10.64 30.94
N GLY A 165 27.09 -11.39 31.98
CA GLY A 165 26.20 -10.96 33.07
C GLY A 165 24.69 -11.20 32.80
N ILE A 166 24.30 -11.63 31.61
CA ILE A 166 22.92 -12.05 31.34
C ILE A 166 22.70 -13.43 31.97
N SER A 167 21.66 -13.53 32.81
CA SER A 167 21.22 -14.80 33.40
C SER A 167 19.80 -15.16 32.93
N GLY A 168 19.61 -16.45 32.58
CA GLY A 168 18.32 -16.96 32.11
C GLY A 168 18.08 -16.71 30.61
N VAL A 169 16.83 -17.00 30.18
CA VAL A 169 16.38 -16.76 28.83
C VAL A 169 15.72 -15.37 28.77
N ILE A 170 16.46 -14.41 28.23
CA ILE A 170 16.02 -13.02 28.11
C ILE A 170 15.62 -12.73 26.68
N VAL A 171 14.49 -12.09 26.52
CA VAL A 171 13.97 -11.64 25.21
C VAL A 171 13.63 -10.15 25.25
N VAL A 172 13.74 -9.51 24.12
CA VAL A 172 13.29 -8.12 23.92
C VAL A 172 11.77 -8.10 23.93
N THR A 173 11.16 -7.31 24.80
CA THR A 173 9.71 -7.16 24.90
C THR A 173 9.21 -5.83 24.34
N GLY A 174 10.07 -4.83 24.22
CA GLY A 174 9.73 -3.53 23.65
C GLY A 174 10.97 -2.76 23.20
N ILE A 175 10.79 -1.86 22.27
CA ILE A 175 11.80 -0.91 21.80
C ILE A 175 11.10 0.44 21.68
N ASN A 176 11.66 1.46 22.31
CA ASN A 176 11.13 2.80 22.24
C ASN A 176 11.38 3.42 20.85
N ALA A 177 10.64 4.50 20.56
CA ALA A 177 10.76 5.23 19.30
C ALA A 177 12.17 5.83 19.05
N ASP A 178 12.96 6.01 20.11
CA ASP A 178 14.37 6.46 20.05
C ASP A 178 15.32 5.43 19.45
N GLY A 179 14.89 4.16 19.36
CA GLY A 179 15.68 3.04 18.86
C GLY A 179 16.87 2.64 19.75
N ILE A 180 17.04 3.27 20.92
CA ILE A 180 18.14 3.01 21.87
C ILE A 180 17.67 2.45 23.20
N THR A 181 16.42 2.73 23.61
CA THR A 181 15.86 2.23 24.86
C THR A 181 15.08 0.94 24.60
N ILE A 182 15.55 -0.16 25.17
CA ILE A 182 15.04 -1.51 24.94
C ILE A 182 14.51 -2.07 26.26
N THR A 183 13.32 -2.64 26.24
CA THR A 183 12.73 -3.36 27.38
C THR A 183 12.95 -4.86 27.20
N ILE A 184 13.37 -5.54 28.26
CA ILE A 184 13.65 -6.98 28.28
C ILE A 184 12.71 -7.72 29.25
N SER A 185 12.57 -9.03 29.03
CA SER A 185 11.58 -9.87 29.72
C SER A 185 11.82 -10.05 31.21
N SER A 186 13.04 -9.90 31.70
CA SER A 186 13.39 -10.04 33.11
C SER A 186 14.48 -9.05 33.49
N PRO A 187 14.49 -8.59 34.78
CA PRO A 187 15.47 -7.62 35.24
C PRO A 187 16.89 -8.23 35.24
N GLN A 188 17.86 -7.44 34.79
CA GLN A 188 19.25 -7.82 34.72
C GLN A 188 20.12 -6.78 35.44
N THR A 189 21.29 -7.21 35.89
CA THR A 189 22.34 -6.33 36.43
C THR A 189 23.57 -6.43 35.54
N LEU A 190 23.87 -5.32 34.86
CA LEU A 190 24.95 -5.29 33.85
C LEU A 190 25.81 -4.06 34.04
N THR A 191 27.09 -4.20 33.76
CA THR A 191 28.08 -3.11 33.80
C THR A 191 28.02 -2.28 32.52
N ASN A 192 28.38 -0.99 32.64
CA ASN A 192 28.48 -0.11 31.47
C ASN A 192 29.45 -0.69 30.42
N GLY A 193 29.12 -0.54 29.15
CA GLY A 193 29.95 -1.01 28.05
C GLY A 193 29.86 -2.52 27.76
N THR A 194 29.02 -3.27 28.51
CA THR A 194 28.77 -4.68 28.20
C THR A 194 28.26 -4.83 26.78
N VAL A 195 28.86 -5.73 26.01
CA VAL A 195 28.39 -6.07 24.67
C VAL A 195 27.26 -7.11 24.77
N LEU A 196 26.11 -6.74 24.30
CA LEU A 196 24.93 -7.60 24.20
C LEU A 196 24.76 -8.11 22.78
N THR A 197 24.44 -9.38 22.64
CA THR A 197 24.12 -10.02 21.36
C THR A 197 22.63 -10.33 21.34
N PHE A 198 21.99 -9.80 20.32
CA PHE A 198 20.57 -9.98 20.04
C PHE A 198 20.44 -11.00 18.91
N THR A 199 19.72 -12.08 19.14
CA THR A 199 19.55 -13.16 18.17
C THR A 199 18.08 -13.49 18.03
N THR A 200 17.58 -13.59 16.82
CA THR A 200 16.19 -14.00 16.56
C THR A 200 15.98 -15.43 17.07
N PRO A 201 15.11 -15.68 18.07
CA PRO A 201 15.08 -16.96 18.81
C PRO A 201 14.42 -18.11 18.03
N SER A 202 13.65 -17.79 17.03
CA SER A 202 13.07 -18.77 16.12
C SER A 202 13.49 -18.37 14.71
N PRO A 203 13.90 -19.32 13.88
CA PRO A 203 14.12 -19.05 12.47
C PRO A 203 12.78 -18.75 11.82
N THR A 204 12.22 -17.58 12.12
CA THR A 204 11.15 -17.05 11.32
C THR A 204 11.79 -16.59 10.03
N GLN A 205 11.41 -17.24 8.94
CA GLN A 205 11.78 -16.84 7.59
C GLN A 205 11.22 -15.45 7.23
N LEU A 206 10.63 -14.72 8.20
CA LEU A 206 9.98 -13.42 7.96
C LEU A 206 11.03 -12.35 7.68
N ILE A 207 10.92 -11.77 6.50
CA ILE A 207 11.64 -10.55 6.12
C ILE A 207 10.98 -9.38 6.85
N ARG A 208 11.80 -8.55 7.53
CA ARG A 208 11.32 -7.45 8.39
C ARG A 208 11.75 -6.06 7.93
N SER A 209 12.56 -5.95 6.89
CA SER A 209 13.06 -4.67 6.36
C SER A 209 13.32 -4.75 4.87
N GLY A 210 13.38 -3.61 4.19
CA GLY A 210 13.82 -3.51 2.81
C GLY A 210 12.82 -3.97 1.76
N VAL A 211 11.52 -3.98 2.08
CA VAL A 211 10.46 -4.33 1.11
C VAL A 211 9.83 -3.08 0.55
N THR A 212 9.70 -3.06 -0.77
CA THR A 212 8.92 -2.05 -1.52
C THR A 212 7.76 -2.72 -2.23
N CYS A 213 6.70 -1.98 -2.44
CA CYS A 213 5.52 -2.44 -3.16
C CYS A 213 5.32 -1.54 -4.38
N ASN A 214 5.25 -2.16 -5.55
CA ASN A 214 4.68 -1.55 -6.73
C ASN A 214 3.19 -1.84 -6.72
N TYR A 215 2.35 -0.81 -6.83
CA TYR A 215 0.91 -0.94 -6.73
C TYR A 215 0.18 0.16 -7.48
N ILE A 216 -1.06 -0.11 -7.81
CA ILE A 216 -1.98 0.89 -8.35
C ILE A 216 -2.67 1.57 -7.18
N LYS A 217 -2.50 2.89 -7.08
CA LYS A 217 -3.18 3.71 -6.07
C LYS A 217 -4.61 4.03 -6.51
N ARG A 218 -5.48 4.33 -5.55
CA ARG A 218 -6.77 4.96 -5.83
C ARG A 218 -6.53 6.41 -6.24
N PRO A 219 -7.31 6.95 -7.18
CA PRO A 219 -7.30 8.38 -7.45
C PRO A 219 -7.54 9.20 -6.17
N ALA A 220 -6.87 10.32 -6.05
CA ALA A 220 -7.16 11.26 -4.99
C ALA A 220 -8.59 11.81 -5.15
N GLN A 221 -9.24 12.12 -4.03
CA GLN A 221 -10.57 12.72 -4.10
C GLN A 221 -10.47 14.13 -4.68
N ALA A 222 -11.15 14.36 -5.79
CA ALA A 222 -11.31 15.69 -6.34
C ALA A 222 -12.18 16.55 -5.41
N VAL A 223 -11.76 17.77 -5.16
CA VAL A 223 -12.47 18.72 -4.30
C VAL A 223 -12.58 20.06 -5.00
N TRP A 224 -13.79 20.47 -5.30
CA TRP A 224 -14.08 21.84 -5.63
C TRP A 224 -14.18 22.65 -4.32
N GLY A 225 -13.05 23.28 -3.96
CA GLY A 225 -12.96 24.09 -2.76
C GLY A 225 -13.67 25.43 -2.96
N TYR A 226 -14.36 25.91 -1.93
CA TYR A 226 -15.09 27.18 -2.00
C TYR A 226 -15.06 27.94 -0.67
N THR A 227 -15.22 29.24 -0.77
CA THR A 227 -15.47 30.16 0.35
C THR A 227 -16.84 30.78 0.19
N THR A 228 -17.59 30.90 1.28
CA THR A 228 -18.93 31.53 1.26
C THR A 228 -18.78 33.05 1.43
N VAL A 229 -19.18 33.79 0.42
CA VAL A 229 -19.23 35.26 0.47
C VAL A 229 -20.66 35.70 0.17
N SER A 230 -21.26 36.42 1.10
CA SER A 230 -22.66 36.91 0.98
C SER A 230 -23.67 35.80 0.64
N GLY A 231 -23.45 34.57 1.13
CA GLY A 231 -24.33 33.43 0.88
C GLY A 231 -24.10 32.69 -0.45
N ALA A 232 -23.17 33.18 -1.30
CA ALA A 232 -22.75 32.50 -2.52
C ALA A 232 -21.43 31.74 -2.31
N ALA A 233 -21.31 30.54 -2.91
CA ALA A 233 -20.09 29.77 -2.93
C ALA A 233 -19.18 30.28 -4.06
N LEU A 234 -18.00 30.81 -3.68
CA LEU A 234 -16.96 31.24 -4.62
C LEU A 234 -15.83 30.22 -4.63
N TYR A 235 -15.35 29.89 -5.82
CA TYR A 235 -14.22 28.96 -6.00
C TYR A 235 -12.96 29.43 -5.25
N ASN A 236 -12.31 28.48 -4.58
CA ASN A 236 -11.06 28.71 -3.86
C ASN A 236 -10.02 27.67 -4.28
N SER A 237 -9.07 28.08 -5.09
CA SER A 237 -7.99 27.19 -5.61
C SER A 237 -7.10 26.61 -4.51
N SER A 238 -6.92 27.30 -3.38
CA SER A 238 -6.05 26.83 -2.30
C SER A 238 -6.63 25.64 -1.51
N THR A 239 -7.93 25.41 -1.61
CA THR A 239 -8.64 24.29 -0.97
C THR A 239 -9.19 23.28 -1.97
N SER A 240 -8.92 23.48 -3.26
CA SER A 240 -9.33 22.59 -4.34
C SER A 240 -8.28 21.50 -4.57
N THR A 241 -8.74 20.34 -5.02
CA THR A 241 -7.91 19.22 -5.49
C THR A 241 -8.42 18.82 -6.86
N ASP A 242 -7.52 18.77 -7.83
CA ASP A 242 -7.84 18.42 -9.21
C ASP A 242 -8.12 16.92 -9.37
N PHE A 243 -8.71 16.54 -10.49
CA PHE A 243 -8.90 15.15 -10.86
C PHE A 243 -7.56 14.49 -11.20
N GLU A 244 -7.43 13.22 -10.84
CA GLU A 244 -6.29 12.38 -11.19
C GLU A 244 -6.70 11.38 -12.28
N LEU A 245 -7.02 11.85 -13.47
CA LEU A 245 -7.31 11.03 -14.66
C LEU A 245 -6.40 11.44 -15.80
N HIS A 246 -6.34 10.61 -16.85
CA HIS A 246 -5.64 10.98 -18.07
C HIS A 246 -6.38 12.12 -18.77
N ASP A 247 -5.65 13.04 -19.40
CA ASP A 247 -6.23 14.23 -20.05
C ASP A 247 -7.28 13.89 -21.12
N SER A 248 -7.18 12.71 -21.76
CA SER A 248 -8.17 12.25 -22.74
C SER A 248 -9.58 12.02 -22.16
N GLU A 249 -9.69 11.86 -20.85
CA GLU A 249 -10.96 11.53 -20.16
C GLU A 249 -11.80 12.76 -19.80
N GLU A 250 -11.29 13.96 -20.06
CA GLU A 250 -11.97 15.22 -19.65
C GLU A 250 -13.42 15.27 -20.13
N THR A 251 -13.65 14.93 -21.40
CA THR A 251 -14.99 14.99 -22.00
C THR A 251 -15.92 13.97 -21.37
N GLU A 252 -15.47 12.74 -21.18
CA GLU A 252 -16.27 11.66 -20.61
C GLU A 252 -16.56 11.92 -19.13
N LEU A 253 -15.59 12.44 -18.39
CA LEU A 253 -15.76 12.85 -17.00
C LEU A 253 -16.87 13.91 -16.85
N VAL A 254 -16.87 14.92 -17.71
CA VAL A 254 -17.91 15.96 -17.71
C VAL A 254 -19.29 15.36 -18.01
N ILE A 255 -19.40 14.45 -18.98
CA ILE A 255 -20.65 13.78 -19.32
C ILE A 255 -21.18 12.99 -18.13
N LYS A 256 -20.33 12.17 -17.47
CA LYS A 256 -20.72 11.38 -16.29
C LYS A 256 -21.15 12.26 -15.11
N ILE A 257 -20.42 13.35 -14.84
CA ILE A 257 -20.82 14.29 -13.78
C ILE A 257 -22.18 14.90 -14.07
N LEU A 258 -22.45 15.30 -15.32
CA LEU A 258 -23.75 15.85 -15.73
C LEU A 258 -24.86 14.81 -15.62
N GLU A 259 -24.60 13.56 -15.94
CA GLU A 259 -25.55 12.46 -15.76
C GLU A 259 -25.96 12.31 -14.29
N PHE A 260 -25.00 12.21 -13.35
CA PHE A 260 -25.31 12.13 -11.93
C PHE A 260 -26.00 13.38 -11.39
N ALA A 261 -25.60 14.56 -11.84
CA ALA A 261 -26.24 15.83 -11.48
C ALA A 261 -27.71 15.89 -11.96
N SER A 262 -27.99 15.37 -13.16
CA SER A 262 -29.35 15.34 -13.74
C SER A 262 -30.33 14.51 -12.91
N LEU A 263 -29.88 13.39 -12.38
CA LEU A 263 -30.65 12.55 -11.45
C LEU A 263 -31.03 13.30 -10.18
N SER A 264 -30.10 14.10 -9.63
CA SER A 264 -30.34 14.92 -8.43
C SER A 264 -31.35 16.04 -8.69
N ILE A 265 -31.27 16.67 -9.86
CA ILE A 265 -32.18 17.78 -10.26
C ILE A 265 -33.55 17.23 -10.72
N LYS A 266 -33.67 15.91 -10.96
CA LYS A 266 -34.86 15.24 -11.54
C LYS A 266 -35.21 15.77 -12.93
N ASP A 267 -34.20 16.10 -13.73
CA ASP A 267 -34.39 16.49 -15.14
C ASP A 267 -34.16 15.28 -16.05
N LEU A 268 -35.29 14.67 -16.46
CA LEU A 268 -35.27 13.47 -17.31
C LEU A 268 -34.68 13.74 -18.71
N SER A 269 -34.79 14.98 -19.21
CA SER A 269 -34.29 15.35 -20.53
C SER A 269 -32.74 15.39 -20.56
N LEU A 270 -32.16 15.94 -19.52
CA LEU A 270 -30.68 15.97 -19.35
C LEU A 270 -30.11 14.56 -19.16
N TYR A 271 -30.81 13.72 -18.41
CA TYR A 271 -30.44 12.30 -18.21
C TYR A 271 -30.44 11.51 -19.53
N GLN A 272 -31.46 11.71 -20.37
CA GLN A 272 -31.52 11.05 -21.67
C GLN A 272 -30.41 11.49 -22.62
N ILE A 273 -30.06 12.77 -22.61
CA ILE A 273 -28.93 13.29 -23.39
C ILE A 273 -27.59 12.71 -22.91
N GLY A 274 -27.36 12.64 -21.59
CA GLY A 274 -26.17 12.04 -21.01
C GLY A 274 -25.99 10.59 -21.43
N ASN A 275 -27.02 9.77 -21.27
CA ASN A 275 -27.02 8.36 -21.69
C ASN A 275 -26.79 8.16 -23.19
N GLN A 276 -27.33 9.04 -24.04
CA GLN A 276 -27.10 8.98 -25.48
C GLN A 276 -25.63 9.30 -25.82
N MET A 277 -25.05 10.30 -25.17
CA MET A 277 -23.66 10.69 -25.40
C MET A 277 -22.68 9.60 -24.89
N GLU A 278 -22.93 9.00 -23.73
CA GLU A 278 -22.14 7.88 -23.22
C GLU A 278 -22.21 6.66 -24.15
N GLY A 279 -23.41 6.33 -24.64
CA GLY A 279 -23.60 5.25 -25.61
C GLY A 279 -22.87 5.49 -26.95
N GLN A 280 -22.81 6.73 -27.42
CA GLN A 280 -22.07 7.10 -28.63
C GLN A 280 -20.57 7.05 -28.44
N ASN A 281 -20.04 7.54 -27.32
CA ASN A 281 -18.62 7.47 -27.00
C ASN A 281 -18.14 6.01 -26.87
N THR A 282 -18.90 5.19 -26.12
CA THR A 282 -18.59 3.77 -25.98
C THR A 282 -18.62 3.01 -27.32
N GLN A 283 -19.48 3.41 -28.27
CA GLN A 283 -19.49 2.82 -29.62
C GLN A 283 -18.30 3.28 -30.47
N GLN A 284 -17.88 4.53 -30.33
CA GLN A 284 -16.71 5.05 -31.04
C GLN A 284 -15.39 4.44 -30.54
N GLU A 285 -15.29 4.17 -29.24
CA GLU A 285 -14.10 3.51 -28.65
C GLU A 285 -14.02 2.01 -29.01
N LYS A 286 -15.14 1.39 -29.36
CA LYS A 286 -15.21 -0.05 -29.71
C LYS A 286 -15.24 -0.32 -31.22
N SER A 287 -15.28 0.72 -32.06
CA SER A 287 -15.27 0.61 -33.51
C SER A 287 -13.87 0.78 -34.07
#